data_222b3c82b443a54f9e139fd69a8b7afd
#
_entry.id   222b3c82b443a54f9e139fd69a8b7afd
#
_cell.length_a   1.000
_cell.length_b   1.000
_cell.length_c   1.000
_cell.angle_alpha   90.00
_cell.angle_beta   90.00
_cell.angle_gamma   90.00
#
_symmetry.space_group_name_H-M   'P 1'
#
loop_
_entity.id
_entity.type
_entity.pdbx_description
1 polymer ?
#
loop_
_entity_poly.entity_id
_entity_poly.type
_entity_poly.pdbx_seq_one_letter_code
_entity_poly.pdbx_strand_id
1 'polypeptide(L)'
;MLKKIYKIGKQEVYKNYKEQCRQEHKLVDLFWETTLTCNLKCKHCGSNAEGKKYEGELTTDEIKNTFRQIAEDMDVSKVLINVTGGEPMLRKDLFEVMEYATNELGYHWGMTSNGMLLNDENIEKLKKANMSTISVSIDGLEQTHDEFRGVPGAYKTTMENIKKMIDSKYFDHVQVTTVFHKKNIDQLEELYETMKNLGINSWRLASMDPIGRAVDNNNLLLDGNDLKKLLDFIKEKRKDKSFKILYSCQGYLGLDYEEEVRGNFFQCRAGISIGSILYNGDIAACPDIPRLPHLIQGNVRKDRFIDVWENKYEPYRNKERTKCDECTKCKNWDYCLGGAFHTWNFEENRQNRCTYKMIFENK
;
A
#
# COMPACT_ATOMS: atom_id res chain seq x y z
N MET A 1 16.38 -15.56 -27.48
CA MET A 1 15.61 -14.68 -28.39
C MET A 1 14.10 -14.84 -28.20
N LEU A 2 13.49 -16.00 -28.35
CA LEU A 2 12.05 -16.23 -28.25
C LEU A 2 11.42 -15.77 -26.90
N LYS A 3 12.04 -16.08 -25.75
CA LYS A 3 11.57 -15.63 -24.43
C LYS A 3 11.50 -14.10 -24.32
N LYS A 4 12.46 -13.37 -24.90
CA LYS A 4 12.47 -11.91 -24.88
C LYS A 4 11.34 -11.31 -25.75
N ILE A 5 11.11 -11.89 -26.93
CA ILE A 5 10.01 -11.50 -27.81
C ILE A 5 8.65 -11.73 -27.12
N TYR A 6 8.50 -12.88 -26.45
CA TYR A 6 7.29 -13.19 -25.70
C TYR A 6 7.04 -12.20 -24.55
N LYS A 7 8.08 -11.84 -23.76
CA LYS A 7 7.98 -10.84 -22.69
C LYS A 7 7.58 -9.45 -23.24
N ILE A 8 8.16 -9.04 -24.38
CA ILE A 8 7.80 -7.78 -25.05
C ILE A 8 6.33 -7.80 -25.50
N GLY A 9 5.87 -8.88 -26.12
CA GLY A 9 4.47 -9.03 -26.52
C GLY A 9 3.51 -8.92 -25.34
N LYS A 10 3.79 -9.59 -24.22
CA LYS A 10 3.01 -9.44 -22.99
C LYS A 10 3.00 -8.00 -22.47
N GLN A 11 4.13 -7.31 -22.53
CA GLN A 11 4.25 -5.94 -22.06
C GLN A 11 3.40 -4.97 -22.90
N GLU A 12 3.34 -5.18 -24.22
CA GLU A 12 2.46 -4.40 -25.11
C GLU A 12 0.98 -4.65 -24.83
N VAL A 13 0.58 -5.90 -24.63
CA VAL A 13 -0.80 -6.23 -24.22
C VAL A 13 -1.15 -5.54 -22.91
N TYR A 14 -0.23 -5.58 -21.94
CA TYR A 14 -0.47 -4.94 -20.64
C TYR A 14 -0.50 -3.41 -20.71
N LYS A 15 0.26 -2.80 -21.63
CA LYS A 15 0.19 -1.36 -21.92
C LYS A 15 -1.23 -0.96 -22.35
N ASN A 16 -1.83 -1.71 -23.27
CA ASN A 16 -3.20 -1.48 -23.71
C ASN A 16 -4.22 -1.68 -22.58
N TYR A 17 -4.05 -2.72 -21.77
CA TYR A 17 -4.87 -2.96 -20.58
C TYR A 17 -4.79 -1.80 -19.58
N LYS A 18 -3.59 -1.23 -19.32
CA LYS A 18 -3.44 -0.07 -18.45
C LYS A 18 -4.19 1.15 -18.99
N GLU A 19 -4.17 1.37 -20.30
CA GLU A 19 -4.89 2.46 -20.92
C GLU A 19 -6.40 2.27 -20.79
N GLN A 20 -6.91 1.05 -21.00
CA GLN A 20 -8.31 0.72 -20.76
C GLN A 20 -8.70 0.97 -19.30
N CYS A 21 -7.90 0.51 -18.33
CA CYS A 21 -8.15 0.76 -16.90
C CYS A 21 -8.24 2.27 -16.59
N ARG A 22 -7.40 3.09 -17.24
CA ARG A 22 -7.41 4.55 -17.07
C ARG A 22 -8.67 5.20 -17.64
N GLN A 23 -9.15 4.72 -18.80
CA GLN A 23 -10.38 5.22 -19.41
C GLN A 23 -11.62 4.82 -18.62
N GLU A 24 -11.69 3.56 -18.19
CA GLU A 24 -12.82 3.03 -17.42
C GLU A 24 -12.81 3.52 -15.96
N HIS A 25 -11.66 3.80 -15.40
CA HIS A 25 -11.37 4.23 -14.01
C HIS A 25 -12.33 3.68 -12.95
N LYS A 26 -12.67 2.39 -13.04
CA LYS A 26 -13.54 1.72 -12.08
C LYS A 26 -12.89 1.68 -10.70
N LEU A 27 -13.58 2.17 -9.68
CA LEU A 27 -13.15 2.07 -8.29
C LEU A 27 -13.17 0.60 -7.85
N VAL A 28 -12.02 0.10 -7.40
CA VAL A 28 -11.84 -1.28 -6.91
C VAL A 28 -11.39 -1.28 -5.45
N ASP A 29 -10.49 -0.37 -5.10
CA ASP A 29 -9.95 -0.21 -3.75
C ASP A 29 -10.28 1.20 -3.23
N LEU A 30 -10.99 1.28 -2.12
CA LEU A 30 -11.25 2.51 -1.38
C LEU A 30 -10.45 2.50 -0.09
N PHE A 31 -9.38 3.30 0.00
CA PHE A 31 -8.68 3.46 1.26
C PHE A 31 -9.45 4.39 2.20
N TRP A 32 -9.61 3.95 3.42
CA TRP A 32 -10.06 4.81 4.51
C TRP A 32 -8.94 4.95 5.54
N GLU A 33 -8.35 6.14 5.61
CA GLU A 33 -7.42 6.51 6.66
C GLU A 33 -8.21 6.93 7.89
N THR A 34 -8.36 6.05 8.85
CA THR A 34 -9.29 6.22 9.98
C THR A 34 -8.87 7.30 10.95
N THR A 35 -7.58 7.41 11.21
CA THR A 35 -6.94 8.30 12.18
C THR A 35 -5.46 8.45 11.87
N LEU A 36 -4.81 9.49 12.37
CA LEU A 36 -3.35 9.60 12.43
C LEU A 36 -2.77 9.26 13.81
N THR A 37 -3.63 8.91 14.78
CA THR A 37 -3.16 8.42 16.08
C THR A 37 -2.55 7.03 15.92
N CYS A 38 -1.35 6.82 16.48
CA CYS A 38 -0.62 5.55 16.43
C CYS A 38 0.10 5.28 17.74
N ASN A 39 0.14 4.02 18.15
CA ASN A 39 0.88 3.56 19.34
C ASN A 39 2.35 3.24 19.05
N LEU A 40 2.81 3.42 17.79
CA LEU A 40 4.21 3.25 17.38
C LEU A 40 4.78 4.54 16.78
N LYS A 41 6.12 4.63 16.70
CA LYS A 41 6.85 5.77 16.10
C LYS A 41 7.86 5.29 15.05
N CYS A 42 7.37 4.62 14.02
CA CYS A 42 8.19 4.01 12.98
C CYS A 42 9.04 5.04 12.22
N LYS A 43 10.30 4.70 11.93
CA LYS A 43 11.24 5.58 11.21
C LYS A 43 10.87 5.86 9.77
N HIS A 44 10.02 5.02 9.17
CA HIS A 44 9.59 5.12 7.76
C HIS A 44 8.14 5.58 7.57
N CYS A 45 7.44 5.98 8.63
CA CYS A 45 6.00 6.27 8.54
C CYS A 45 5.68 7.37 7.53
N GLY A 46 5.00 7.02 6.44
CA GLY A 46 4.61 7.93 5.37
C GLY A 46 3.59 8.98 5.82
N SER A 47 2.68 8.61 6.72
CA SER A 47 1.64 9.50 7.26
C SER A 47 2.10 10.37 8.43
N ASN A 48 3.34 10.23 8.91
CA ASN A 48 3.84 10.91 10.12
C ASN A 48 2.97 10.70 11.37
N ALA A 49 2.28 9.57 11.44
CA ALA A 49 1.39 9.24 12.54
C ALA A 49 2.11 9.18 13.90
N GLU A 50 1.47 9.68 14.95
CA GLU A 50 2.04 9.80 16.29
C GLU A 50 1.01 9.46 17.38
N GLY A 51 1.48 9.30 18.62
CA GLY A 51 0.66 9.01 19.80
C GLY A 51 -0.19 10.19 20.31
N LYS A 52 -0.65 11.08 19.43
CA LYS A 52 -1.51 12.23 19.77
C LYS A 52 -2.82 12.15 19.00
N LYS A 53 -3.85 12.78 19.57
CA LYS A 53 -5.14 12.98 18.85
C LYS A 53 -4.98 14.08 17.80
N TYR A 54 -5.56 13.85 16.64
CA TYR A 54 -5.60 14.82 15.55
C TYR A 54 -7.01 15.46 15.49
N GLU A 55 -7.02 16.77 15.28
CA GLU A 55 -8.27 17.51 15.07
C GLU A 55 -8.84 17.27 13.67
N GLY A 56 -10.14 17.41 13.54
CA GLY A 56 -10.81 17.30 12.24
C GLY A 56 -11.06 15.87 11.76
N GLU A 57 -10.81 14.84 12.58
CA GLU A 57 -11.20 13.47 12.23
C GLU A 57 -12.70 13.39 11.91
N LEU A 58 -13.06 12.60 10.89
CA LEU A 58 -14.45 12.33 10.58
C LEU A 58 -15.16 11.69 11.77
N THR A 59 -16.36 12.15 12.08
CA THR A 59 -17.24 11.50 13.06
C THR A 59 -17.76 10.16 12.51
N THR A 60 -18.30 9.33 13.40
CA THR A 60 -18.97 8.07 13.04
C THR A 60 -20.05 8.29 11.98
N ASP A 61 -20.90 9.33 12.17
CA ASP A 61 -21.99 9.60 11.25
C ASP A 61 -21.50 10.13 9.89
N GLU A 62 -20.46 10.96 9.86
CA GLU A 62 -19.88 11.46 8.62
C GLU A 62 -19.34 10.33 7.76
N ILE A 63 -18.59 9.39 8.34
CA ILE A 63 -18.03 8.29 7.56
C ILE A 63 -19.08 7.24 7.16
N LYS A 64 -20.05 6.91 8.04
CA LYS A 64 -21.18 6.05 7.68
C LYS A 64 -22.00 6.64 6.55
N ASN A 65 -22.29 7.95 6.62
CA ASN A 65 -23.00 8.67 5.56
C ASN A 65 -22.21 8.66 4.24
N THR A 66 -20.89 8.82 4.29
CA THR A 66 -20.03 8.74 3.11
C THR A 66 -20.10 7.34 2.46
N PHE A 67 -19.96 6.28 3.23
CA PHE A 67 -20.06 4.92 2.70
C PHE A 67 -21.46 4.63 2.14
N ARG A 68 -22.53 5.12 2.80
CA ARG A 68 -23.89 5.00 2.29
C ARG A 68 -24.05 5.70 0.95
N GLN A 69 -23.59 6.94 0.81
CA GLN A 69 -23.67 7.68 -0.45
C GLN A 69 -22.94 6.95 -1.60
N ILE A 70 -21.76 6.40 -1.33
CA ILE A 70 -21.03 5.63 -2.34
C ILE A 70 -21.81 4.36 -2.74
N ALA A 71 -22.45 3.69 -1.78
CA ALA A 71 -23.26 2.49 -2.05
C ALA A 71 -24.56 2.82 -2.81
N GLU A 72 -25.08 4.03 -2.70
CA GLU A 72 -26.21 4.53 -3.51
C GLU A 72 -25.78 4.78 -4.97
N ASP A 73 -24.52 5.12 -5.19
CA ASP A 73 -24.00 5.54 -6.50
C ASP A 73 -23.40 4.40 -7.32
N MET A 74 -22.92 3.33 -6.67
CA MET A 74 -22.25 2.22 -7.36
C MET A 74 -22.42 0.87 -6.66
N ASP A 75 -22.13 -0.21 -7.39
CA ASP A 75 -22.10 -1.59 -6.85
C ASP A 75 -20.86 -1.79 -5.96
N VAL A 76 -21.04 -1.60 -4.66
CA VAL A 76 -19.96 -1.68 -3.68
C VAL A 76 -19.52 -3.11 -3.35
N SER A 77 -20.25 -4.14 -3.80
CA SER A 77 -19.81 -5.53 -3.66
C SER A 77 -18.49 -5.83 -4.41
N LYS A 78 -18.10 -4.94 -5.31
CA LYS A 78 -16.82 -4.98 -6.08
C LYS A 78 -15.77 -4.03 -5.54
N VAL A 79 -16.05 -3.32 -4.45
CA VAL A 79 -15.14 -2.36 -3.82
C VAL A 79 -14.62 -2.93 -2.51
N LEU A 80 -13.30 -3.02 -2.39
CA LEU A 80 -12.65 -3.38 -1.14
C LEU A 80 -12.31 -2.12 -0.35
N ILE A 81 -12.87 -1.96 0.85
CA ILE A 81 -12.40 -0.92 1.78
C ILE A 81 -11.09 -1.39 2.40
N ASN A 82 -10.02 -0.67 2.12
CA ASN A 82 -8.70 -0.87 2.73
C ASN A 82 -8.55 0.09 3.91
N VAL A 83 -8.79 -0.41 5.10
CA VAL A 83 -8.70 0.37 6.34
C VAL A 83 -7.24 0.55 6.73
N THR A 84 -6.83 1.80 6.90
CA THR A 84 -5.48 2.20 7.26
C THR A 84 -5.50 3.45 8.18
N GLY A 85 -4.33 4.04 8.43
CA GLY A 85 -4.20 5.26 9.23
C GLY A 85 -2.87 5.31 9.96
N GLY A 86 -2.87 5.81 11.19
CA GLY A 86 -1.82 5.52 12.16
C GLY A 86 -1.92 4.04 12.57
N GLU A 87 -2.71 3.76 13.61
CA GLU A 87 -3.17 2.42 13.92
C GLU A 87 -4.72 2.41 13.96
N PRO A 88 -5.37 1.74 13.01
CA PRO A 88 -6.82 1.80 12.88
C PRO A 88 -7.59 1.39 14.14
N MET A 89 -7.10 0.40 14.87
CA MET A 89 -7.75 -0.10 16.08
C MET A 89 -7.69 0.86 17.29
N LEU A 90 -6.98 1.98 17.19
CA LEU A 90 -7.06 3.08 18.16
C LEU A 90 -8.29 3.96 17.95
N ARG A 91 -8.93 3.88 16.80
CA ARG A 91 -10.21 4.54 16.54
C ARG A 91 -11.35 3.77 17.21
N LYS A 92 -12.05 4.41 18.16
CA LYS A 92 -13.00 3.73 19.06
C LYS A 92 -14.22 3.14 18.35
N ASP A 93 -14.70 3.81 17.29
CA ASP A 93 -15.89 3.44 16.52
C ASP A 93 -15.57 2.62 15.26
N LEU A 94 -14.31 2.18 15.08
CA LEU A 94 -13.88 1.42 13.91
C LEU A 94 -14.81 0.22 13.64
N PHE A 95 -15.02 -0.61 14.65
CA PHE A 95 -15.83 -1.84 14.49
C PHE A 95 -17.28 -1.52 14.17
N GLU A 96 -17.87 -0.51 14.81
CA GLU A 96 -19.24 -0.06 14.56
C GLU A 96 -19.41 0.41 13.09
N VAL A 97 -18.46 1.22 12.60
CA VAL A 97 -18.46 1.70 11.22
C VAL A 97 -18.33 0.55 10.24
N MET A 98 -17.43 -0.42 10.50
CA MET A 98 -17.20 -1.53 9.59
C MET A 98 -18.31 -2.59 9.64
N GLU A 99 -18.93 -2.84 10.80
CA GLU A 99 -20.15 -3.65 10.89
C GLU A 99 -21.27 -3.06 10.03
N TYR A 100 -21.49 -1.74 10.09
CA TYR A 100 -22.45 -1.05 9.24
C TYR A 100 -22.11 -1.17 7.75
N ALA A 101 -20.85 -0.92 7.37
CA ALA A 101 -20.41 -0.98 5.97
C ALA A 101 -20.59 -2.38 5.36
N THR A 102 -20.31 -3.43 6.13
CA THR A 102 -20.40 -4.81 5.63
C THR A 102 -21.81 -5.37 5.69
N ASN A 103 -22.49 -5.25 6.84
CA ASN A 103 -23.76 -5.94 7.08
C ASN A 103 -24.95 -5.21 6.44
N GLU A 104 -24.90 -3.89 6.33
CA GLU A 104 -26.01 -3.11 5.79
C GLU A 104 -25.75 -2.62 4.35
N LEU A 105 -24.50 -2.32 3.98
CA LEU A 105 -24.18 -1.78 2.67
C LEU A 105 -23.55 -2.80 1.71
N GLY A 106 -23.03 -3.93 2.21
CA GLY A 106 -22.49 -5.01 1.37
C GLY A 106 -21.04 -4.80 0.92
N TYR A 107 -20.26 -3.93 1.58
CA TYR A 107 -18.82 -3.81 1.31
C TYR A 107 -18.04 -5.04 1.77
N HIS A 108 -16.93 -5.28 1.09
CA HIS A 108 -15.83 -6.09 1.62
C HIS A 108 -14.76 -5.20 2.22
N TRP A 109 -14.03 -5.68 3.23
CA TRP A 109 -12.95 -4.90 3.80
C TRP A 109 -11.77 -5.70 4.30
N GLY A 110 -10.64 -5.02 4.33
CA GLY A 110 -9.40 -5.48 4.94
C GLY A 110 -8.69 -4.34 5.66
N MET A 111 -7.67 -4.67 6.45
CA MET A 111 -6.97 -3.70 7.27
C MET A 111 -5.46 -3.85 7.16
N THR A 112 -4.74 -2.71 7.23
CA THR A 112 -3.31 -2.69 7.51
C THR A 112 -3.11 -2.26 8.96
N SER A 113 -2.41 -3.07 9.75
CA SER A 113 -2.17 -2.86 11.18
C SER A 113 -0.71 -3.12 11.55
N ASN A 114 -0.25 -2.48 12.61
CA ASN A 114 1.02 -2.81 13.24
C ASN A 114 0.96 -4.10 14.09
N GLY A 115 -0.22 -4.67 14.29
CA GLY A 115 -0.44 -5.94 14.96
C GLY A 115 -0.46 -5.91 16.49
N MET A 116 -0.08 -4.80 17.13
CA MET A 116 0.03 -4.71 18.59
C MET A 116 -1.30 -4.88 19.32
N LEU A 117 -2.40 -4.54 18.68
CA LEU A 117 -3.75 -4.59 19.25
C LEU A 117 -4.60 -5.79 18.78
N LEU A 118 -4.02 -6.73 18.05
CA LEU A 118 -4.69 -7.95 17.57
C LEU A 118 -4.80 -9.02 18.68
N ASN A 119 -5.30 -8.64 19.84
CA ASN A 119 -5.62 -9.55 20.94
C ASN A 119 -6.93 -10.32 20.66
N ASP A 120 -7.23 -11.31 21.49
CA ASP A 120 -8.39 -12.21 21.31
C ASP A 120 -9.71 -11.42 21.25
N GLU A 121 -9.89 -10.39 22.08
CA GLU A 121 -11.09 -9.54 22.09
C GLU A 121 -11.26 -8.80 20.75
N ASN A 122 -10.21 -8.18 20.24
CA ASN A 122 -10.27 -7.45 18.97
C ASN A 122 -10.40 -8.39 17.77
N ILE A 123 -9.82 -9.60 17.83
CA ILE A 123 -10.02 -10.62 16.79
C ILE A 123 -11.50 -10.99 16.69
N GLU A 124 -12.21 -11.17 17.80
CA GLU A 124 -13.65 -11.45 17.79
C GLU A 124 -14.47 -10.28 17.22
N LYS A 125 -14.09 -9.02 17.55
CA LYS A 125 -14.73 -7.84 16.95
C LYS A 125 -14.49 -7.75 15.43
N LEU A 126 -13.28 -8.09 14.96
CA LEU A 126 -12.96 -8.13 13.52
C LEU A 126 -13.78 -9.19 12.79
N LYS A 127 -13.98 -10.37 13.39
CA LYS A 127 -14.86 -11.42 12.84
C LYS A 127 -16.31 -10.95 12.75
N LYS A 128 -16.82 -10.31 13.81
CA LYS A 128 -18.20 -9.79 13.84
C LYS A 128 -18.42 -8.71 12.79
N ALA A 129 -17.40 -7.89 12.51
CA ALA A 129 -17.41 -6.90 11.45
C ALA A 129 -17.12 -7.49 10.06
N ASN A 130 -17.09 -8.81 9.89
CA ASN A 130 -16.85 -9.52 8.63
C ASN A 130 -15.55 -9.10 7.90
N MET A 131 -14.46 -8.85 8.66
CA MET A 131 -13.16 -8.58 8.02
C MET A 131 -12.65 -9.83 7.31
N SER A 132 -12.32 -9.72 6.02
CA SER A 132 -11.83 -10.86 5.23
C SER A 132 -10.30 -10.94 5.18
N THR A 133 -9.61 -9.80 5.12
CA THR A 133 -8.16 -9.77 4.89
C THR A 133 -7.44 -8.82 5.83
N ILE A 134 -6.20 -9.17 6.19
CA ILE A 134 -5.34 -8.29 6.98
C ILE A 134 -3.91 -8.31 6.45
N SER A 135 -3.27 -7.14 6.49
CA SER A 135 -1.82 -6.99 6.32
C SER A 135 -1.19 -6.50 7.61
N VAL A 136 -0.37 -7.35 8.23
CA VAL A 136 0.35 -7.02 9.46
C VAL A 136 1.79 -6.68 9.15
N SER A 137 2.32 -5.67 9.82
CA SER A 137 3.65 -5.14 9.54
C SER A 137 4.73 -5.79 10.42
N ILE A 138 5.75 -6.40 9.79
CA ILE A 138 6.98 -6.89 10.44
C ILE A 138 8.19 -6.41 9.62
N ASP A 139 9.04 -5.56 10.20
CA ASP A 139 10.15 -4.90 9.49
C ASP A 139 11.55 -5.36 9.94
N GLY A 140 11.70 -6.63 10.17
CA GLY A 140 12.98 -7.25 10.55
C GLY A 140 12.81 -8.29 11.64
N LEU A 141 13.90 -8.90 12.03
CA LEU A 141 13.98 -9.74 13.22
C LEU A 141 13.80 -8.87 14.48
N GLU A 142 13.59 -9.48 15.63
CA GLU A 142 13.14 -8.85 16.88
C GLU A 142 13.79 -7.50 17.16
N GLN A 143 15.12 -7.46 17.32
CA GLN A 143 15.83 -6.21 17.64
C GLN A 143 15.65 -5.16 16.53
N THR A 144 15.79 -5.56 15.28
CA THR A 144 15.69 -4.64 14.13
C THR A 144 14.28 -4.07 13.99
N HIS A 145 13.26 -4.91 14.17
CA HIS A 145 11.86 -4.49 14.14
C HIS A 145 11.57 -3.47 15.25
N ASP A 146 11.92 -3.81 16.50
CA ASP A 146 11.65 -2.96 17.66
C ASP A 146 12.34 -1.60 17.54
N GLU A 147 13.62 -1.57 17.13
CA GLU A 147 14.36 -0.32 16.89
C GLU A 147 13.77 0.52 15.74
N PHE A 148 13.27 -0.13 14.68
CA PHE A 148 12.72 0.54 13.52
C PHE A 148 11.31 1.07 13.77
N ARG A 149 10.51 0.32 14.53
CA ARG A 149 9.15 0.67 14.94
C ARG A 149 9.11 1.55 16.20
N GLY A 150 10.21 1.65 16.94
CA GLY A 150 10.40 2.55 18.06
C GLY A 150 9.76 2.11 19.38
N VAL A 151 9.40 0.82 19.52
CA VAL A 151 8.79 0.27 20.74
C VAL A 151 9.40 -1.11 21.05
N PRO A 152 10.11 -1.27 22.19
CA PRO A 152 10.62 -2.55 22.64
C PRO A 152 9.49 -3.58 22.85
N GLY A 153 9.69 -4.82 22.40
CA GLY A 153 8.73 -5.91 22.51
C GLY A 153 7.60 -5.88 21.47
N ALA A 154 7.61 -4.93 20.54
CA ALA A 154 6.63 -4.85 19.47
C ALA A 154 6.66 -6.09 18.58
N TYR A 155 7.85 -6.59 18.23
CA TYR A 155 8.02 -7.82 17.44
C TYR A 155 7.33 -9.01 18.09
N LYS A 156 7.67 -9.29 19.35
CA LYS A 156 7.14 -10.44 20.09
C LYS A 156 5.61 -10.40 20.14
N THR A 157 5.04 -9.26 20.58
CA THR A 157 3.59 -9.06 20.67
C THR A 157 2.91 -9.25 19.32
N THR A 158 3.48 -8.65 18.25
CA THR A 158 2.92 -8.75 16.90
C THR A 158 2.96 -10.18 16.37
N MET A 159 4.07 -10.91 16.56
CA MET A 159 4.21 -12.30 16.13
C MET A 159 3.22 -13.23 16.84
N GLU A 160 3.04 -13.07 18.17
CA GLU A 160 2.06 -13.80 18.94
C GLU A 160 0.64 -13.53 18.44
N ASN A 161 0.31 -12.29 18.14
CA ASN A 161 -0.98 -11.88 17.63
C ASN A 161 -1.26 -12.37 16.19
N ILE A 162 -0.26 -12.37 15.30
CA ILE A 162 -0.39 -12.98 13.97
C ILE A 162 -0.72 -14.47 14.10
N LYS A 163 -0.04 -15.17 15.01
CA LYS A 163 -0.33 -16.59 15.26
C LYS A 163 -1.77 -16.80 15.68
N LYS A 164 -2.32 -16.00 16.60
CA LYS A 164 -3.74 -16.06 16.99
C LYS A 164 -4.69 -15.85 15.81
N MET A 165 -4.38 -14.89 14.93
CA MET A 165 -5.16 -14.66 13.70
C MET A 165 -5.20 -15.90 12.81
N ILE A 166 -4.04 -16.55 12.59
CA ILE A 166 -3.93 -17.77 11.78
C ILE A 166 -4.69 -18.93 12.46
N ASP A 167 -4.46 -19.14 13.74
CA ASP A 167 -5.08 -20.21 14.52
C ASP A 167 -6.61 -20.09 14.58
N SER A 168 -7.15 -18.87 14.42
CA SER A 168 -8.59 -18.62 14.37
C SER A 168 -9.27 -19.22 13.16
N LYS A 169 -8.54 -19.44 12.04
CA LYS A 169 -9.02 -20.01 10.76
C LYS A 169 -10.22 -19.25 10.14
N TYR A 170 -10.42 -18.02 10.55
CA TYR A 170 -11.56 -17.21 10.09
C TYR A 170 -11.21 -16.36 8.86
N PHE A 171 -10.03 -15.74 8.87
CA PHE A 171 -9.64 -14.76 7.85
C PHE A 171 -9.24 -15.44 6.54
N ASP A 172 -9.77 -14.96 5.42
CA ASP A 172 -9.45 -15.48 4.08
C ASP A 172 -7.98 -15.29 3.73
N HIS A 173 -7.39 -14.16 4.20
CA HIS A 173 -6.02 -13.83 3.85
C HIS A 173 -5.31 -13.06 4.98
N VAL A 174 -4.33 -13.70 5.60
CA VAL A 174 -3.39 -13.09 6.54
C VAL A 174 -2.07 -12.88 5.82
N GLN A 175 -1.70 -11.61 5.61
CA GLN A 175 -0.47 -11.19 4.97
C GLN A 175 0.46 -10.52 5.97
N VAL A 176 1.76 -10.74 5.84
CA VAL A 176 2.76 -9.88 6.46
C VAL A 176 3.37 -8.96 5.40
N THR A 177 3.56 -7.70 5.76
CA THR A 177 4.29 -6.74 4.92
C THR A 177 5.57 -6.33 5.63
N THR A 178 6.71 -6.38 4.91
CA THR A 178 8.02 -5.96 5.37
C THR A 178 8.55 -4.84 4.49
N VAL A 179 8.92 -3.71 5.12
CA VAL A 179 9.63 -2.62 4.47
C VAL A 179 11.14 -2.83 4.65
N PHE A 180 11.84 -3.07 3.54
CA PHE A 180 13.28 -3.29 3.54
C PHE A 180 14.06 -1.98 3.51
N HIS A 181 15.11 -1.96 4.31
CA HIS A 181 16.03 -0.84 4.51
C HIS A 181 17.44 -1.36 4.82
N LYS A 182 18.43 -0.47 4.91
CA LYS A 182 19.84 -0.85 5.11
C LYS A 182 20.12 -1.77 6.32
N LYS A 183 19.28 -1.71 7.37
CA LYS A 183 19.51 -2.52 8.58
C LYS A 183 18.87 -3.92 8.55
N ASN A 184 17.93 -4.18 7.63
CA ASN A 184 17.26 -5.49 7.54
C ASN A 184 17.47 -6.22 6.21
N ILE A 185 18.13 -5.60 5.23
CA ILE A 185 18.35 -6.21 3.91
C ILE A 185 19.18 -7.51 3.97
N ASP A 186 19.99 -7.68 5.00
CA ASP A 186 20.78 -8.89 5.21
C ASP A 186 20.00 -10.00 5.94
N GLN A 187 18.78 -9.71 6.43
CA GLN A 187 17.90 -10.64 7.14
C GLN A 187 16.90 -11.38 6.22
N LEU A 188 17.03 -11.24 4.90
CA LEU A 188 16.07 -11.76 3.90
C LEU A 188 15.78 -13.26 4.07
N GLU A 189 16.82 -14.09 4.19
CA GLU A 189 16.66 -15.55 4.28
C GLU A 189 16.01 -15.97 5.59
N GLU A 190 16.44 -15.40 6.71
CA GLU A 190 15.89 -15.72 8.03
C GLU A 190 14.43 -15.25 8.17
N LEU A 191 14.12 -14.05 7.64
CA LEU A 191 12.74 -13.56 7.57
C LEU A 191 11.86 -14.46 6.68
N TYR A 192 12.38 -14.95 5.55
CA TYR A 192 11.64 -15.86 4.69
C TYR A 192 11.23 -17.14 5.41
N GLU A 193 12.21 -17.80 6.07
CA GLU A 193 11.93 -19.02 6.83
C GLU A 193 10.96 -18.72 8.01
N THR A 194 11.14 -17.60 8.68
CA THR A 194 10.24 -17.18 9.77
C THR A 194 8.80 -17.00 9.27
N MET A 195 8.60 -16.26 8.18
CA MET A 195 7.26 -15.99 7.63
C MET A 195 6.61 -17.25 7.07
N LYS A 196 7.39 -18.10 6.39
CA LYS A 196 6.90 -19.38 5.85
C LYS A 196 6.47 -20.34 6.97
N ASN A 197 7.28 -20.46 8.04
CA ASN A 197 6.98 -21.32 9.18
C ASN A 197 5.83 -20.79 10.05
N LEU A 198 5.60 -19.47 10.05
CA LEU A 198 4.46 -18.85 10.73
C LEU A 198 3.12 -19.27 10.10
N GLY A 199 3.12 -19.64 8.81
CA GLY A 199 1.93 -20.15 8.12
C GLY A 199 1.00 -19.05 7.58
N ILE A 200 1.52 -17.85 7.34
CA ILE A 200 0.77 -16.76 6.68
C ILE A 200 0.47 -17.08 5.21
N ASN A 201 -0.59 -16.50 4.66
CA ASN A 201 -0.99 -16.73 3.26
C ASN A 201 -0.04 -16.08 2.25
N SER A 202 0.56 -14.93 2.60
CA SER A 202 1.54 -14.27 1.74
C SER A 202 2.46 -13.32 2.50
N TRP A 203 3.64 -13.13 1.95
CA TRP A 203 4.60 -12.13 2.41
C TRP A 203 4.81 -11.07 1.35
N ARG A 204 4.49 -9.80 1.67
CA ARG A 204 4.69 -8.65 0.80
C ARG A 204 5.98 -7.94 1.18
N LEU A 205 6.85 -7.73 0.21
CA LEU A 205 8.11 -7.03 0.35
C LEU A 205 8.02 -5.65 -0.32
N ALA A 206 8.49 -4.63 0.37
CA ALA A 206 8.59 -3.27 -0.13
C ALA A 206 9.98 -2.72 0.20
N SER A 207 10.51 -1.79 -0.57
CA SER A 207 11.63 -0.97 -0.15
C SER A 207 11.15 0.30 0.54
N MET A 208 11.93 0.83 1.47
CA MET A 208 11.65 2.12 2.11
C MET A 208 11.75 3.25 1.06
N ASP A 209 10.69 4.05 0.95
CA ASP A 209 10.65 5.23 0.09
C ASP A 209 10.79 6.53 0.90
N PRO A 210 11.38 7.61 0.35
CA PRO A 210 11.63 8.86 1.06
C PRO A 210 10.36 9.72 1.17
N ILE A 211 9.40 9.23 1.96
CA ILE A 211 8.13 9.89 2.27
C ILE A 211 7.91 9.98 3.78
N GLY A 212 7.26 11.03 4.27
CA GLY A 212 7.03 11.25 5.68
C GLY A 212 8.33 11.20 6.49
N ARG A 213 8.35 10.48 7.63
CA ARG A 213 9.54 10.34 8.49
C ARG A 213 10.74 9.64 7.81
N ALA A 214 10.53 8.94 6.70
CA ALA A 214 11.63 8.36 5.95
C ALA A 214 12.59 9.41 5.36
N VAL A 215 12.12 10.63 5.14
CA VAL A 215 12.95 11.76 4.68
C VAL A 215 14.06 12.08 5.70
N ASP A 216 13.71 12.07 6.99
CA ASP A 216 14.68 12.33 8.09
C ASP A 216 15.58 11.11 8.36
N ASN A 217 15.24 9.95 7.83
CA ASN A 217 15.96 8.68 7.96
C ASN A 217 16.50 8.18 6.60
N ASN A 218 16.87 9.07 5.71
CA ASN A 218 17.28 8.75 4.32
C ASN A 218 18.52 7.84 4.24
N ASN A 219 19.37 7.84 5.28
CA ASN A 219 20.51 6.93 5.43
C ASN A 219 20.09 5.45 5.54
N LEU A 220 18.82 5.17 5.78
CA LEU A 220 18.27 3.81 5.81
C LEU A 220 17.76 3.35 4.43
N LEU A 221 17.65 4.23 3.45
CA LEU A 221 17.18 3.88 2.11
C LEU A 221 18.12 2.88 1.43
N LEU A 222 17.54 1.89 0.75
CA LEU A 222 18.30 0.95 -0.06
C LEU A 222 18.97 1.68 -1.23
N ASP A 223 20.21 1.37 -1.54
CA ASP A 223 20.83 1.77 -2.80
C ASP A 223 20.49 0.80 -3.95
N GLY A 224 21.08 1.00 -5.12
CA GLY A 224 20.81 0.17 -6.29
C GLY A 224 21.26 -1.28 -6.12
N ASN A 225 22.35 -1.54 -5.39
CA ASN A 225 22.84 -2.90 -5.13
C ASN A 225 21.93 -3.64 -4.15
N ASP A 226 21.49 -2.96 -3.09
CA ASP A 226 20.55 -3.51 -2.12
C ASP A 226 19.20 -3.83 -2.77
N LEU A 227 18.70 -2.90 -3.61
CA LEU A 227 17.46 -3.10 -4.34
C LEU A 227 17.57 -4.31 -5.27
N LYS A 228 18.68 -4.44 -5.99
CA LYS A 228 18.93 -5.59 -6.85
C LYS A 228 18.98 -6.88 -6.04
N LYS A 229 19.68 -6.89 -4.89
CA LYS A 229 19.69 -8.02 -3.95
C LYS A 229 18.29 -8.44 -3.54
N LEU A 230 17.44 -7.48 -3.17
CA LEU A 230 16.03 -7.72 -2.82
C LEU A 230 15.25 -8.33 -3.98
N LEU A 231 15.39 -7.79 -5.19
CA LEU A 231 14.66 -8.27 -6.38
C LEU A 231 15.13 -9.65 -6.84
N ASP A 232 16.43 -9.93 -6.80
CA ASP A 232 17.00 -11.24 -7.12
C ASP A 232 16.54 -12.29 -6.12
N PHE A 233 16.47 -11.93 -4.82
CA PHE A 233 15.90 -12.78 -3.78
C PHE A 233 14.43 -13.11 -4.06
N ILE A 234 13.58 -12.10 -4.32
CA ILE A 234 12.16 -12.31 -4.64
C ILE A 234 12.00 -13.22 -5.85
N LYS A 235 12.75 -12.97 -6.92
CA LYS A 235 12.75 -13.78 -8.14
C LYS A 235 13.08 -15.24 -7.84
N GLU A 236 14.08 -15.50 -6.99
CA GLU A 236 14.49 -16.87 -6.61
C GLU A 236 13.40 -17.55 -5.77
N LYS A 237 12.93 -16.88 -4.71
CA LYS A 237 11.93 -17.47 -3.79
C LYS A 237 10.55 -17.66 -4.43
N ARG A 238 10.19 -16.89 -5.45
CA ARG A 238 8.95 -17.10 -6.22
C ARG A 238 8.92 -18.38 -7.05
N LYS A 239 10.04 -19.09 -7.20
CA LYS A 239 10.09 -20.43 -7.79
C LYS A 239 9.43 -21.46 -6.87
N ASP A 240 9.53 -21.28 -5.57
CA ASP A 240 8.78 -22.06 -4.58
C ASP A 240 7.30 -21.61 -4.60
N LYS A 241 6.44 -22.53 -5.08
CA LYS A 241 4.99 -22.28 -5.17
C LYS A 241 4.24 -22.58 -3.87
N SER A 242 4.92 -23.12 -2.86
CA SER A 242 4.32 -23.44 -1.57
C SER A 242 4.11 -22.18 -0.69
N PHE A 243 4.83 -21.08 -0.97
CA PHE A 243 4.71 -19.82 -0.23
C PHE A 243 4.65 -18.61 -1.17
N LYS A 244 3.62 -17.79 -1.00
CA LYS A 244 3.33 -16.66 -1.90
C LYS A 244 4.12 -15.42 -1.48
N ILE A 245 5.00 -14.95 -2.35
CA ILE A 245 5.76 -13.71 -2.20
C ILE A 245 5.23 -12.66 -3.17
N LEU A 246 5.00 -11.45 -2.66
CA LEU A 246 4.50 -10.29 -3.39
C LEU A 246 5.51 -9.14 -3.30
N TYR A 247 5.67 -8.37 -4.37
CA TYR A 247 6.40 -7.11 -4.35
C TYR A 247 5.44 -5.92 -4.43
N SER A 248 5.75 -4.88 -3.69
CA SER A 248 4.92 -3.68 -3.57
C SER A 248 4.89 -2.82 -4.85
N CYS A 249 4.07 -1.76 -4.85
CA CYS A 249 3.82 -0.87 -6.00
C CYS A 249 4.91 0.18 -6.24
N GLN A 250 6.17 -0.17 -6.06
CA GLN A 250 7.31 0.73 -6.19
C GLN A 250 7.88 0.72 -7.61
N GLY A 251 7.64 1.74 -8.41
CA GLY A 251 8.24 2.01 -9.71
C GLY A 251 8.34 0.82 -10.71
N TYR A 252 8.74 1.13 -11.90
CA TYR A 252 8.98 0.14 -12.98
C TYR A 252 10.35 -0.53 -12.81
N LEU A 253 10.37 -1.88 -12.84
CA LEU A 253 11.56 -2.71 -12.59
C LEU A 253 12.34 -3.09 -13.86
N GLY A 254 11.85 -2.71 -15.04
CA GLY A 254 12.37 -3.20 -16.31
C GLY A 254 11.84 -4.57 -16.70
N LEU A 255 11.88 -4.87 -17.98
CA LEU A 255 11.30 -6.08 -18.59
C LEU A 255 11.75 -7.38 -17.90
N ASP A 256 13.02 -7.42 -17.45
CA ASP A 256 13.59 -8.65 -16.88
C ASP A 256 13.07 -8.97 -15.49
N TYR A 257 12.71 -7.96 -14.70
CA TYR A 257 12.21 -8.14 -13.32
C TYR A 257 10.69 -8.11 -13.19
N GLU A 258 9.96 -7.36 -14.02
CA GLU A 258 8.53 -7.15 -13.86
C GLU A 258 7.75 -8.47 -13.70
N GLU A 259 7.87 -9.39 -14.65
CA GLU A 259 7.13 -10.65 -14.63
C GLU A 259 7.62 -11.59 -13.52
N GLU A 260 8.95 -11.66 -13.32
CA GLU A 260 9.57 -12.61 -12.38
C GLU A 260 9.38 -12.19 -10.92
N VAL A 261 9.32 -10.88 -10.65
CA VAL A 261 9.18 -10.32 -9.30
C VAL A 261 7.72 -10.03 -8.94
N ARG A 262 6.94 -9.42 -9.85
CA ARG A 262 5.52 -9.08 -9.60
C ARG A 262 4.54 -10.13 -10.08
N GLY A 263 4.87 -10.87 -11.12
CA GLY A 263 3.95 -11.74 -11.84
C GLY A 263 3.06 -11.03 -12.87
N ASN A 264 3.14 -9.69 -12.92
CA ASN A 264 2.50 -8.79 -13.88
C ASN A 264 3.41 -7.59 -14.12
N PHE A 265 2.92 -6.56 -14.83
CA PHE A 265 3.71 -5.35 -15.08
C PHE A 265 3.27 -4.21 -14.16
N PHE A 266 4.19 -3.28 -13.91
CA PHE A 266 3.96 -2.12 -13.08
C PHE A 266 2.79 -1.25 -13.57
N GLN A 267 1.94 -0.85 -12.63
CA GLN A 267 0.94 0.20 -12.80
C GLN A 267 0.72 0.90 -11.46
N CYS A 268 0.90 2.20 -11.40
CA CYS A 268 0.37 2.99 -10.31
C CYS A 268 -1.14 3.13 -10.50
N ARG A 269 -1.93 2.64 -9.55
CA ARG A 269 -3.40 2.60 -9.64
C ARG A 269 -4.07 3.78 -8.95
N ALA A 270 -3.29 4.66 -8.32
CA ALA A 270 -3.81 5.85 -7.63
C ALA A 270 -4.64 6.72 -8.58
N GLY A 271 -5.87 7.02 -8.22
CA GLY A 271 -6.83 7.78 -9.02
C GLY A 271 -7.38 7.08 -10.28
N ILE A 272 -6.95 5.84 -10.55
CA ILE A 272 -7.42 5.02 -11.67
C ILE A 272 -8.37 3.92 -11.20
N SER A 273 -7.99 3.14 -10.21
CA SER A 273 -8.84 2.15 -9.56
C SER A 273 -8.71 2.18 -8.03
N ILE A 274 -7.94 3.10 -7.51
CA ILE A 274 -7.75 3.36 -6.07
C ILE A 274 -8.16 4.80 -5.79
N GLY A 275 -9.10 4.97 -4.86
CA GLY A 275 -9.45 6.24 -4.24
C GLY A 275 -9.23 6.20 -2.73
N SER A 276 -9.20 7.35 -2.07
CA SER A 276 -8.96 7.43 -0.63
C SER A 276 -9.81 8.49 0.03
N ILE A 277 -10.28 8.20 1.24
CA ILE A 277 -10.87 9.15 2.18
C ILE A 277 -9.88 9.25 3.34
N LEU A 278 -9.29 10.43 3.52
CA LEU A 278 -8.34 10.69 4.59
C LEU A 278 -9.07 10.95 5.90
N TYR A 279 -8.35 10.92 7.02
CA TYR A 279 -8.92 11.06 8.37
C TYR A 279 -9.79 12.33 8.56
N ASN A 280 -9.44 13.41 7.86
CA ASN A 280 -10.12 14.70 7.92
C ASN A 280 -11.21 14.89 6.84
N GLY A 281 -11.53 13.83 6.11
CA GLY A 281 -12.53 13.83 5.04
C GLY A 281 -12.02 14.24 3.67
N ASP A 282 -10.74 14.57 3.53
CA ASP A 282 -10.17 14.86 2.21
C ASP A 282 -10.24 13.65 1.29
N ILE A 283 -10.61 13.90 0.04
CA ILE A 283 -10.67 12.89 -1.02
C ILE A 283 -9.34 12.94 -1.79
N ALA A 284 -8.58 11.85 -1.70
CA ALA A 284 -7.25 11.73 -2.30
C ALA A 284 -7.15 10.47 -3.16
N ALA A 285 -6.06 10.32 -3.92
CA ALA A 285 -5.87 9.16 -4.78
C ALA A 285 -5.22 7.96 -4.06
N CYS A 286 -4.37 8.22 -3.07
CA CYS A 286 -3.70 7.20 -2.27
C CYS A 286 -3.19 7.85 -0.97
N PRO A 287 -3.24 7.16 0.19
CA PRO A 287 -2.75 7.72 1.46
C PRO A 287 -1.25 8.05 1.46
N ASP A 288 -0.46 7.37 0.64
CA ASP A 288 0.99 7.55 0.53
C ASP A 288 1.42 8.76 -0.33
N ILE A 289 0.46 9.41 -1.02
CA ILE A 289 0.75 10.60 -1.84
C ILE A 289 0.81 11.84 -0.94
N PRO A 290 1.76 12.76 -1.19
CA PRO A 290 1.84 14.01 -0.42
C PRO A 290 0.52 14.79 -0.41
N ARG A 291 0.16 15.34 0.75
CA ARG A 291 -1.12 16.07 0.95
C ARG A 291 -1.00 17.52 0.51
N LEU A 292 -0.57 17.72 -0.74
CA LEU A 292 -0.50 19.05 -1.34
C LEU A 292 -1.89 19.49 -1.80
N PRO A 293 -2.26 20.78 -1.67
CA PRO A 293 -3.62 21.26 -1.98
C PRO A 293 -4.10 20.87 -3.40
N HIS A 294 -3.21 20.89 -4.39
CA HIS A 294 -3.54 20.53 -5.77
C HIS A 294 -3.66 19.01 -6.03
N LEU A 295 -3.29 18.17 -5.05
CA LEU A 295 -3.42 16.70 -5.10
C LEU A 295 -4.64 16.20 -4.31
N ILE A 296 -5.26 17.05 -3.48
CA ILE A 296 -6.54 16.79 -2.84
C ILE A 296 -7.66 17.13 -3.82
N GLN A 297 -8.54 16.20 -4.08
CA GLN A 297 -9.55 16.33 -5.13
C GLN A 297 -10.89 16.89 -4.63
N GLY A 298 -11.14 16.81 -3.34
CA GLY A 298 -12.36 17.28 -2.67
C GLY A 298 -12.38 16.94 -1.19
N ASN A 299 -13.52 17.11 -0.53
CA ASN A 299 -13.71 16.71 0.87
C ASN A 299 -15.14 16.21 1.07
N VAL A 300 -15.32 15.04 1.69
CA VAL A 300 -16.62 14.37 1.87
C VAL A 300 -17.64 15.17 2.67
N ARG A 301 -17.22 16.21 3.41
CA ARG A 301 -18.12 17.15 4.09
C ARG A 301 -18.79 18.17 3.16
N LYS A 302 -18.27 18.29 1.92
CA LYS A 302 -18.70 19.32 0.95
C LYS A 302 -19.08 18.71 -0.40
N ASP A 303 -18.41 17.62 -0.77
CA ASP A 303 -18.51 17.02 -2.07
C ASP A 303 -19.05 15.58 -1.96
N ARG A 304 -19.88 15.16 -2.91
CA ARG A 304 -20.23 13.75 -3.07
C ARG A 304 -19.05 13.01 -3.66
N PHE A 305 -18.64 11.89 -3.06
CA PHE A 305 -17.43 11.16 -3.46
C PHE A 305 -17.44 10.80 -4.95
N ILE A 306 -18.58 10.32 -5.47
CA ILE A 306 -18.68 9.89 -6.88
C ILE A 306 -18.48 11.06 -7.85
N ASP A 307 -19.00 12.24 -7.54
CA ASP A 307 -18.83 13.41 -8.40
C ASP A 307 -17.36 13.83 -8.48
N VAL A 308 -16.64 13.72 -7.37
CA VAL A 308 -15.21 13.97 -7.32
C VAL A 308 -14.47 12.87 -8.10
N TRP A 309 -14.81 11.60 -7.86
CA TRP A 309 -14.18 10.45 -8.52
C TRP A 309 -14.30 10.53 -10.04
N GLU A 310 -15.48 10.83 -10.55
CA GLU A 310 -15.71 10.89 -11.99
C GLU A 310 -15.06 12.12 -12.64
N ASN A 311 -15.09 13.29 -11.98
CA ASN A 311 -14.82 14.56 -12.66
C ASN A 311 -13.52 15.26 -12.26
N LYS A 312 -12.87 14.90 -11.12
CA LYS A 312 -11.73 15.69 -10.60
C LYS A 312 -10.38 14.96 -10.59
N TYR A 313 -10.33 13.67 -10.93
CA TYR A 313 -9.09 12.88 -10.88
C TYR A 313 -8.20 12.99 -12.12
N GLU A 314 -8.42 13.99 -12.97
CA GLU A 314 -7.59 14.26 -14.16
C GLU A 314 -6.08 14.26 -13.83
N PRO A 315 -5.60 14.89 -12.73
CA PRO A 315 -4.19 14.88 -12.38
C PRO A 315 -3.54 13.50 -12.31
N TYR A 316 -4.31 12.48 -11.98
CA TYR A 316 -3.85 11.09 -11.85
C TYR A 316 -4.10 10.26 -13.12
N ARG A 317 -5.07 10.66 -13.94
CA ARG A 317 -5.47 9.99 -15.17
C ARG A 317 -4.74 10.52 -16.39
N ASN A 318 -4.19 11.72 -16.34
CA ASN A 318 -3.36 12.30 -17.40
C ASN A 318 -1.93 11.77 -17.33
N LYS A 319 -1.58 10.88 -18.26
CA LYS A 319 -0.25 10.25 -18.31
C LYS A 319 0.90 11.22 -18.58
N GLU A 320 0.64 12.35 -19.23
CA GLU A 320 1.68 13.32 -19.58
C GLU A 320 2.11 14.16 -18.36
N ARG A 321 1.30 14.19 -17.29
CA ARG A 321 1.59 15.00 -16.10
C ARG A 321 2.87 14.60 -15.38
N THR A 322 3.22 13.31 -15.38
CA THR A 322 4.44 12.79 -14.75
C THR A 322 5.62 12.69 -15.72
N LYS A 323 5.57 13.38 -16.85
CA LYS A 323 6.61 13.36 -17.86
C LYS A 323 7.60 14.51 -17.65
N CYS A 324 8.65 14.26 -16.89
CA CYS A 324 9.77 15.20 -16.75
C CYS A 324 10.76 15.08 -17.92
N ASP A 325 11.73 15.99 -17.99
CA ASP A 325 12.74 16.02 -19.06
C ASP A 325 13.49 14.71 -19.24
N GLU A 326 13.85 14.05 -18.15
CA GLU A 326 14.50 12.72 -18.18
C GLU A 326 13.58 11.65 -18.74
N CYS A 327 12.29 11.70 -18.38
CA CYS A 327 11.27 10.76 -18.86
C CYS A 327 10.96 10.94 -20.35
N THR A 328 11.05 12.17 -20.88
CA THR A 328 10.79 12.49 -22.29
C THR A 328 11.71 11.70 -23.25
N LYS A 329 12.96 11.46 -22.84
CA LYS A 329 13.95 10.70 -23.61
C LYS A 329 14.06 9.22 -23.19
N CYS A 330 13.25 8.78 -22.24
CA CYS A 330 13.34 7.44 -21.68
C CYS A 330 12.63 6.41 -22.56
N LYS A 331 13.35 5.39 -23.03
CA LYS A 331 12.80 4.28 -23.82
C LYS A 331 11.72 3.46 -23.09
N ASN A 332 11.65 3.57 -21.77
CA ASN A 332 10.69 2.85 -20.93
C ASN A 332 9.46 3.68 -20.57
N TRP A 333 9.33 4.91 -21.09
CA TRP A 333 8.23 5.82 -20.75
C TRP A 333 6.86 5.17 -20.88
N ASP A 334 6.58 4.56 -22.02
CA ASP A 334 5.28 3.94 -22.33
C ASP A 334 4.86 2.85 -21.34
N TYR A 335 5.82 2.25 -20.64
CA TYR A 335 5.59 1.19 -19.68
C TYR A 335 5.65 1.68 -18.23
N CYS A 336 6.46 2.69 -17.95
CA CYS A 336 6.70 3.25 -16.61
C CYS A 336 5.70 4.35 -16.26
N LEU A 337 5.42 5.26 -17.20
CA LEU A 337 4.57 6.44 -17.04
C LEU A 337 4.98 7.30 -15.83
N GLY A 338 6.29 7.48 -15.62
CA GLY A 338 6.83 8.28 -14.52
C GLY A 338 6.90 7.57 -13.16
N GLY A 339 6.60 6.26 -13.09
CA GLY A 339 6.68 5.50 -11.83
C GLY A 339 5.48 5.69 -10.91
N ALA A 340 5.66 5.42 -9.61
CA ALA A 340 4.60 5.58 -8.62
C ALA A 340 4.45 7.05 -8.19
N PHE A 341 3.22 7.51 -8.01
CA PHE A 341 2.95 8.89 -7.60
C PHE A 341 3.55 9.25 -6.25
N HIS A 342 3.59 8.35 -5.29
CA HIS A 342 4.15 8.61 -3.96
C HIS A 342 5.68 8.82 -3.96
N THR A 343 6.37 8.44 -5.04
CA THR A 343 7.81 8.69 -5.22
C THR A 343 8.09 9.91 -6.10
N TRP A 344 7.06 10.67 -6.49
CA TRP A 344 7.18 11.85 -7.33
C TRP A 344 7.40 13.12 -6.49
N ASN A 345 8.39 13.93 -6.85
CA ASN A 345 8.52 15.28 -6.34
C ASN A 345 7.70 16.22 -7.22
N PHE A 346 6.57 16.67 -6.68
CA PHE A 346 5.62 17.49 -7.41
C PHE A 346 6.08 18.95 -7.54
N GLU A 347 6.96 19.43 -6.67
CA GLU A 347 7.51 20.78 -6.72
C GLU A 347 8.57 20.90 -7.82
N GLU A 348 9.43 19.90 -7.92
CA GLU A 348 10.50 19.85 -8.91
C GLU A 348 10.11 19.12 -10.20
N ASN A 349 8.88 18.62 -10.28
CA ASN A 349 8.35 17.84 -11.41
C ASN A 349 9.29 16.73 -11.87
N ARG A 350 9.76 15.90 -10.94
CA ARG A 350 10.65 14.76 -11.22
C ARG A 350 10.43 13.59 -10.27
N GLN A 351 10.91 12.41 -10.67
CA GLN A 351 11.02 11.28 -9.78
C GLN A 351 12.11 11.52 -8.72
N ASN A 352 11.77 11.35 -7.44
CA ASN A 352 12.78 11.34 -6.37
C ASN A 352 13.75 10.16 -6.50
N ARG A 353 13.20 9.00 -6.90
CA ARG A 353 13.98 7.77 -7.07
C ARG A 353 13.44 6.97 -8.26
N CYS A 354 14.11 7.03 -9.39
CA CYS A 354 13.78 6.20 -10.52
C CYS A 354 14.27 4.75 -10.29
N THR A 355 13.35 3.85 -9.94
CA THR A 355 13.66 2.44 -9.66
C THR A 355 14.43 1.77 -10.79
N TYR A 356 14.06 2.02 -12.05
CA TYR A 356 14.76 1.47 -13.21
C TYR A 356 16.22 1.92 -13.27
N LYS A 357 16.50 3.21 -13.07
CA LYS A 357 17.88 3.75 -13.07
C LYS A 357 18.69 3.16 -11.91
N MET A 358 18.10 3.02 -10.73
CA MET A 358 18.76 2.42 -9.57
C MET A 358 19.22 0.98 -9.87
N ILE A 359 18.42 0.21 -10.58
CA ILE A 359 18.74 -1.20 -10.89
C ILE A 359 19.80 -1.31 -12.00
N PHE A 360 19.72 -0.47 -13.04
CA PHE A 360 20.46 -0.70 -14.28
C PHE A 360 21.52 0.35 -14.61
N GLU A 361 21.45 1.56 -14.04
CA GLU A 361 22.31 2.69 -14.41
C GLU A 361 23.27 3.13 -13.29
N ASN A 362 23.00 2.79 -12.04
CA ASN A 362 23.96 3.04 -10.95
C ASN A 362 25.08 1.99 -11.01
N LYS A 363 26.20 2.42 -11.56
CA LYS A 363 27.50 1.74 -11.42
C LYS A 363 28.30 2.38 -10.30
#